data_7bf39ad2ffc689312f983d7332022509
#
_entry.id   7bf39ad2ffc689312f983d7332022509
#
_cell.length_a   1.000
_cell.length_b   1.000
_cell.length_c   1.000
_cell.angle_alpha   90.00
_cell.angle_beta   90.00
_cell.angle_gamma   90.00
#
_symmetry.space_group_name_H-M   'P 1'
#
loop_
_entity.id
_entity.type
_entity.pdbx_description
1 polymer ?
#
loop_
_entity_poly.entity_id
_entity_poly.type
_entity_poly.pdbx_seq_one_letter_code
_entity_poly.pdbx_strand_id
1 'polypeptide(L)'
;MMDGKGDGSDAHADATIEVDPTGIRRMLSMWQESRTLLLDMRSDAAFHTRRLEGAVNLPRETMSGRLHELPPRSKPLAVVLDPAPGTCEDVESWYRAQLAWFGADFKGNPWTMRGCIVGDDALFIDHAPAAGFPVAQGVVTPMRRGRLWEPSDNVARWLPKVEARMGPSSWGAGGLLLEGAGAVPSGADGDGDGEGGEGDAGTEQGRPLCIDLGCGAGRDAVYAALRGWRVLALDSDAKGLARCGQLATVHGVRHRVAPVRVDLEKTAPAEVFDAVSRTPWGSLVRGCVDWDAGAGMGKRGAEVSGAGPVRAVVAVRFLQRRLARSLPTLLPTGAAVLWFHFMRGAELTAVGRPNKAKDLLEVGELRQVFEAEPGWDIVVDDAVTLPDGRPVSEFVAVRDSAD
;
A
#
# COMPACT_ATOMS: atom_id res chain seq x y z
N MET A 1 -0.29 -51.04 10.08
CA MET A 1 -0.17 -51.39 8.67
C MET A 1 -0.77 -50.27 7.87
N MET A 2 0.02 -49.79 6.96
CA MET A 2 -0.21 -48.87 5.84
C MET A 2 -0.24 -47.38 6.19
N ASP A 3 0.97 -46.85 6.09
CA ASP A 3 1.33 -45.49 5.84
C ASP A 3 0.70 -44.96 4.53
N GLY A 4 -0.04 -43.88 4.63
CA GLY A 4 -0.47 -43.06 3.50
C GLY A 4 0.21 -41.70 3.61
N LYS A 5 1.51 -41.61 3.30
CA LYS A 5 2.15 -40.35 2.95
C LYS A 5 1.54 -39.87 1.64
N GLY A 6 0.60 -38.94 1.72
CA GLY A 6 0.20 -38.13 0.58
C GLY A 6 1.39 -37.28 0.16
N ASP A 7 1.93 -37.62 -0.99
CA ASP A 7 2.96 -36.90 -1.72
C ASP A 7 2.42 -35.53 -2.12
N GLY A 8 2.81 -34.52 -1.36
CA GLY A 8 2.49 -33.11 -1.59
C GLY A 8 3.51 -32.40 -2.49
N SER A 9 4.14 -33.13 -3.40
CA SER A 9 5.07 -32.58 -4.37
C SER A 9 4.36 -32.43 -5.71
N ASP A 10 3.84 -31.25 -6.07
CA ASP A 10 3.70 -30.80 -7.46
C ASP A 10 2.89 -29.49 -7.59
N ALA A 11 3.31 -28.46 -6.87
CA ALA A 11 2.74 -27.12 -7.11
C ALA A 11 3.82 -26.03 -7.33
N HIS A 12 5.04 -26.42 -7.62
CA HIS A 12 6.06 -25.51 -8.15
C HIS A 12 6.02 -25.62 -9.69
N ALA A 13 4.99 -25.03 -10.31
CA ALA A 13 5.09 -24.75 -11.72
C ALA A 13 6.30 -23.84 -11.93
N ASP A 14 7.40 -24.39 -12.44
CA ASP A 14 8.52 -23.63 -12.98
C ASP A 14 7.92 -22.54 -13.87
N ALA A 15 8.24 -21.28 -13.58
CA ALA A 15 7.73 -20.17 -14.38
C ALA A 15 8.19 -20.40 -15.82
N THR A 16 7.26 -20.78 -16.70
CA THR A 16 7.57 -21.04 -18.10
C THR A 16 7.99 -19.74 -18.76
N ILE A 17 9.19 -19.73 -19.31
CA ILE A 17 9.69 -18.64 -20.15
C ILE A 17 9.23 -18.93 -21.58
N GLU A 18 8.35 -18.11 -22.10
CA GLU A 18 7.80 -18.33 -23.41
C GLU A 18 8.54 -17.47 -24.44
N VAL A 19 9.10 -18.12 -25.45
CA VAL A 19 9.83 -17.50 -26.55
C VAL A 19 9.23 -17.85 -27.92
N ASP A 20 8.35 -18.86 -27.98
CA ASP A 20 7.66 -19.21 -29.22
C ASP A 20 6.51 -18.23 -29.51
N PRO A 21 6.38 -17.71 -30.74
CA PRO A 21 5.35 -16.74 -31.11
C PRO A 21 3.92 -17.18 -30.81
N THR A 22 3.61 -18.47 -30.96
CA THR A 22 2.27 -19.01 -30.67
C THR A 22 2.03 -19.10 -29.17
N GLY A 23 3.03 -19.55 -28.43
CA GLY A 23 3.01 -19.59 -26.97
C GLY A 23 2.88 -18.20 -26.35
N ILE A 24 3.63 -17.22 -26.84
CA ILE A 24 3.53 -15.81 -26.40
C ILE A 24 2.10 -15.30 -26.59
N ARG A 25 1.49 -15.45 -27.76
CA ARG A 25 0.12 -14.99 -28.01
C ARG A 25 -0.89 -15.65 -27.09
N ARG A 26 -0.78 -16.97 -26.91
CA ARG A 26 -1.64 -17.72 -25.98
C ARG A 26 -1.48 -17.22 -24.54
N MET A 27 -0.27 -16.94 -24.10
CA MET A 27 0.01 -16.44 -22.77
C MET A 27 -0.56 -15.02 -22.56
N LEU A 28 -0.41 -14.13 -23.53
CA LEU A 28 -1.00 -12.79 -23.51
C LEU A 28 -2.53 -12.84 -23.41
N SER A 29 -3.20 -13.66 -24.22
CA SER A 29 -4.66 -13.85 -24.15
C SER A 29 -5.08 -14.34 -22.76
N MET A 30 -4.39 -15.35 -22.23
CA MET A 30 -4.66 -15.87 -20.88
C MET A 30 -4.47 -14.79 -19.79
N TRP A 31 -3.45 -13.94 -19.88
CA TRP A 31 -3.21 -12.86 -18.92
C TRP A 31 -4.33 -11.81 -18.95
N GLN A 32 -4.79 -11.47 -20.15
CA GLN A 32 -5.89 -10.51 -20.35
C GLN A 32 -7.21 -11.07 -19.77
N GLU A 33 -7.56 -12.30 -20.06
CA GLU A 33 -8.76 -12.96 -19.55
C GLU A 33 -8.75 -13.10 -18.02
N SER A 34 -7.61 -13.48 -17.45
CA SER A 34 -7.44 -13.68 -16.00
C SER A 34 -7.14 -12.40 -15.22
N ARG A 35 -7.01 -11.25 -15.89
CA ARG A 35 -6.58 -9.97 -15.28
C ARG A 35 -5.32 -10.14 -14.42
N THR A 36 -4.36 -10.89 -14.94
CA THR A 36 -3.08 -11.13 -14.25
C THR A 36 -2.33 -9.82 -14.07
N LEU A 37 -1.72 -9.62 -12.89
CA LEU A 37 -0.86 -8.46 -12.63
C LEU A 37 0.40 -8.55 -13.49
N LEU A 38 0.74 -7.45 -14.17
CA LEU A 38 1.88 -7.39 -15.08
C LEU A 38 3.02 -6.59 -14.45
N LEU A 39 4.14 -7.27 -14.22
CA LEU A 39 5.39 -6.67 -13.78
C LEU A 39 6.35 -6.53 -14.97
N ASP A 40 6.75 -5.33 -15.30
CA ASP A 40 7.79 -5.08 -16.28
C ASP A 40 9.12 -4.81 -15.56
N MET A 41 10.07 -5.70 -15.69
CA MET A 41 11.38 -5.63 -15.04
C MET A 41 12.45 -4.98 -15.90
N ARG A 42 12.10 -4.53 -17.11
CA ARG A 42 13.02 -3.84 -18.00
C ARG A 42 13.38 -2.45 -17.45
N SER A 43 14.42 -1.86 -18.01
CA SER A 43 14.82 -0.50 -17.67
C SER A 43 13.66 0.50 -17.85
N ASP A 44 13.66 1.60 -17.09
CA ASP A 44 12.66 2.67 -17.24
C ASP A 44 12.60 3.20 -18.68
N ALA A 45 13.74 3.32 -19.35
CA ALA A 45 13.81 3.77 -20.75
C ALA A 45 13.08 2.80 -21.70
N ALA A 46 13.33 1.50 -21.57
CA ALA A 46 12.68 0.47 -22.39
C ALA A 46 11.16 0.44 -22.12
N PHE A 47 10.75 0.54 -20.86
CA PHE A 47 9.35 0.61 -20.46
C PHE A 47 8.62 1.82 -21.04
N HIS A 48 9.23 3.00 -21.04
CA HIS A 48 8.64 4.22 -21.60
C HIS A 48 8.62 4.21 -23.12
N THR A 49 9.55 3.51 -23.75
CA THR A 49 9.54 3.34 -25.21
C THR A 49 8.33 2.52 -25.66
N ARG A 50 8.13 1.34 -25.08
CA ARG A 50 6.96 0.47 -25.34
C ARG A 50 6.71 -0.44 -24.14
N ARG A 51 5.45 -0.66 -23.80
CA ARG A 51 5.03 -1.56 -22.73
C ARG A 51 3.69 -2.19 -23.02
N LEU A 52 3.39 -3.31 -22.41
CA LEU A 52 2.02 -3.82 -22.34
C LEU A 52 1.19 -2.87 -21.48
N GLU A 53 -0.03 -2.56 -21.93
CA GLU A 53 -0.92 -1.70 -21.14
C GLU A 53 -1.26 -2.34 -19.80
N GLY A 54 -1.29 -1.53 -18.73
CA GLY A 54 -1.50 -2.01 -17.37
C GLY A 54 -0.25 -2.59 -16.70
N ALA A 55 0.88 -2.73 -17.41
CA ALA A 55 2.13 -3.16 -16.79
C ALA A 55 2.67 -2.11 -15.83
N VAL A 56 3.25 -2.57 -14.72
CA VAL A 56 3.92 -1.74 -13.72
C VAL A 56 5.41 -1.99 -13.78
N ASN A 57 6.18 -0.92 -13.96
CA ASN A 57 7.63 -1.03 -14.06
C ASN A 57 8.30 -1.05 -12.68
N LEU A 58 9.08 -2.07 -12.46
CA LEU A 58 9.99 -2.26 -11.34
C LEU A 58 11.30 -2.81 -11.89
N PRO A 59 12.21 -1.96 -12.35
CA PRO A 59 13.48 -2.39 -12.92
C PRO A 59 14.23 -3.31 -11.95
N ARG A 60 14.84 -4.35 -12.52
CA ARG A 60 15.54 -5.37 -11.76
C ARG A 60 16.59 -4.78 -10.81
N GLU A 61 17.32 -3.78 -11.26
CA GLU A 61 18.40 -3.14 -10.50
C GLU A 61 17.91 -2.48 -9.22
N THR A 62 16.65 -2.01 -9.21
CA THR A 62 16.03 -1.33 -8.07
C THR A 62 15.16 -2.25 -7.20
N MET A 63 14.89 -3.47 -7.67
CA MET A 63 13.90 -4.37 -7.05
C MET A 63 14.22 -4.70 -5.59
N SER A 64 15.50 -4.90 -5.23
CA SER A 64 15.88 -5.25 -3.86
C SER A 64 15.42 -4.23 -2.81
N GLY A 65 15.38 -2.95 -3.17
CA GLY A 65 14.88 -1.86 -2.32
C GLY A 65 13.37 -1.69 -2.38
N ARG A 66 12.71 -2.27 -3.39
CA ARG A 66 11.30 -2.02 -3.74
C ARG A 66 10.39 -3.25 -3.61
N LEU A 67 10.82 -4.30 -2.93
CA LEU A 67 10.01 -5.53 -2.72
C LEU A 67 8.65 -5.25 -2.05
N HIS A 68 8.52 -4.14 -1.34
CA HIS A 68 7.26 -3.71 -0.73
C HIS A 68 6.23 -3.22 -1.77
N GLU A 69 6.63 -2.98 -3.02
CA GLU A 69 5.75 -2.63 -4.14
C GLU A 69 5.21 -3.88 -4.87
N LEU A 70 5.71 -5.06 -4.58
CA LEU A 70 5.19 -6.31 -5.13
C LEU A 70 3.83 -6.67 -4.50
N PRO A 71 2.98 -7.42 -5.23
CA PRO A 71 1.68 -7.84 -4.74
C PRO A 71 1.81 -8.86 -3.60
N PRO A 72 0.72 -9.18 -2.89
CA PRO A 72 0.66 -10.36 -2.05
C PRO A 72 1.08 -11.61 -2.83
N ARG A 73 1.82 -12.53 -2.20
CA ARG A 73 2.38 -13.71 -2.88
C ARG A 73 1.34 -14.66 -3.45
N SER A 74 0.12 -14.62 -2.93
CA SER A 74 -1.03 -15.37 -3.43
C SER A 74 -1.62 -14.80 -4.73
N LYS A 75 -1.25 -13.58 -5.12
CA LYS A 75 -1.75 -12.97 -6.36
C LYS A 75 -0.91 -13.44 -7.55
N PRO A 76 -1.54 -13.87 -8.62
CA PRO A 76 -0.83 -14.29 -9.82
C PRO A 76 -0.12 -13.10 -10.48
N LEU A 77 1.15 -13.33 -10.85
CA LEU A 77 2.04 -12.31 -11.41
C LEU A 77 2.63 -12.83 -12.73
N ALA A 78 2.59 -12.00 -13.74
CA ALA A 78 3.28 -12.21 -15.01
C ALA A 78 4.43 -11.21 -15.16
N VAL A 79 5.49 -11.61 -15.82
CA VAL A 79 6.73 -10.81 -15.88
C VAL A 79 7.16 -10.57 -17.33
N VAL A 80 7.54 -9.34 -17.61
CA VAL A 80 8.22 -8.93 -18.85
C VAL A 80 9.69 -8.68 -18.51
N LEU A 81 10.61 -9.34 -19.23
CA LEU A 81 12.06 -9.27 -19.01
C LEU A 81 12.76 -8.55 -20.15
N ASP A 82 13.92 -7.96 -19.87
CA ASP A 82 14.82 -7.53 -20.95
C ASP A 82 15.27 -8.72 -21.80
N PRO A 83 15.55 -8.51 -23.09
CA PRO A 83 16.24 -9.51 -23.90
C PRO A 83 17.59 -9.88 -23.29
N ALA A 84 17.97 -11.15 -23.39
CA ALA A 84 19.30 -11.56 -22.98
C ALA A 84 20.37 -10.81 -23.81
N PRO A 85 21.50 -10.40 -23.20
CA PRO A 85 22.57 -9.79 -23.95
C PRO A 85 23.05 -10.73 -25.06
N GLY A 86 23.36 -10.19 -26.24
CA GLY A 86 23.83 -10.98 -27.39
C GLY A 86 25.14 -11.75 -27.15
N THR A 87 25.87 -11.43 -26.07
CA THR A 87 27.06 -12.15 -25.60
C THR A 87 26.74 -13.31 -24.63
N CYS A 88 25.45 -13.53 -24.31
CA CYS A 88 25.04 -14.56 -23.37
C CYS A 88 25.00 -15.94 -24.09
N GLU A 89 25.88 -16.85 -23.68
CA GLU A 89 25.94 -18.21 -24.26
C GLU A 89 24.80 -19.12 -23.74
N ASP A 90 24.36 -18.91 -22.49
CA ASP A 90 23.28 -19.68 -21.85
C ASP A 90 22.12 -18.74 -21.50
N VAL A 91 21.28 -18.50 -22.50
CA VAL A 91 20.11 -17.62 -22.42
C VAL A 91 19.08 -18.11 -21.40
N GLU A 92 18.89 -19.43 -21.28
CA GLU A 92 17.93 -19.99 -20.34
C GLU A 92 18.34 -19.76 -18.89
N SER A 93 19.60 -20.05 -18.57
CA SER A 93 20.14 -19.77 -17.23
C SER A 93 20.11 -18.26 -16.91
N TRP A 94 20.34 -17.41 -17.90
CA TRP A 94 20.23 -15.98 -17.70
C TRP A 94 18.83 -15.57 -17.28
N TYR A 95 17.78 -16.02 -17.98
CA TYR A 95 16.40 -15.72 -17.59
C TYR A 95 16.01 -16.32 -16.26
N ARG A 96 16.43 -17.55 -15.97
CA ARG A 96 16.19 -18.17 -14.65
C ARG A 96 16.79 -17.34 -13.52
N ALA A 97 17.99 -16.79 -13.71
CA ALA A 97 18.61 -15.88 -12.74
C ALA A 97 17.83 -14.58 -12.55
N GLN A 98 17.15 -14.06 -13.59
CA GLN A 98 16.27 -12.90 -13.46
C GLN A 98 15.07 -13.20 -12.57
N LEU A 99 14.53 -14.42 -12.66
CA LEU A 99 13.35 -14.84 -11.93
C LEU A 99 13.63 -15.40 -10.53
N ALA A 100 14.90 -15.56 -10.15
CA ALA A 100 15.29 -16.08 -8.82
C ALA A 100 14.68 -15.28 -7.66
N TRP A 101 14.37 -13.99 -7.86
CA TRP A 101 13.67 -13.16 -6.89
C TRP A 101 12.29 -13.66 -6.50
N PHE A 102 11.65 -14.46 -7.34
CA PHE A 102 10.29 -14.94 -7.13
C PHE A 102 10.24 -16.39 -6.66
N GLY A 103 11.39 -17.08 -6.64
CA GLY A 103 11.50 -18.50 -6.35
C GLY A 103 11.45 -18.88 -4.88
N ALA A 104 11.58 -20.19 -4.65
CA ALA A 104 11.50 -20.82 -3.33
C ALA A 104 12.59 -20.35 -2.34
N ASP A 105 13.72 -19.86 -2.83
CA ASP A 105 14.83 -19.35 -2.00
C ASP A 105 14.44 -18.13 -1.16
N PHE A 106 13.34 -17.47 -1.51
CA PHE A 106 12.81 -16.34 -0.75
C PHE A 106 11.98 -16.84 0.46
N LYS A 107 12.66 -17.46 1.46
CA LYS A 107 12.06 -17.96 2.72
C LYS A 107 10.98 -19.02 2.52
N GLY A 108 11.08 -19.83 1.48
CA GLY A 108 10.16 -20.95 1.25
C GLY A 108 8.71 -20.57 0.91
N ASN A 109 8.44 -19.33 0.49
CA ASN A 109 7.13 -18.86 0.09
C ASN A 109 7.22 -18.05 -1.21
N PRO A 110 7.27 -18.70 -2.38
CA PRO A 110 7.39 -18.05 -3.68
C PRO A 110 6.13 -17.26 -4.08
N TRP A 111 6.27 -16.34 -5.04
CA TRP A 111 5.11 -15.75 -5.71
C TRP A 111 4.48 -16.73 -6.69
N THR A 112 3.17 -16.64 -6.88
CA THR A 112 2.46 -17.39 -7.93
C THR A 112 2.77 -16.76 -9.28
N MET A 113 3.67 -17.38 -10.04
CA MET A 113 4.03 -16.94 -11.38
C MET A 113 3.08 -17.50 -12.43
N ARG A 114 2.62 -16.66 -13.36
CA ARG A 114 1.79 -17.03 -14.52
C ARG A 114 2.57 -17.06 -15.82
N GLY A 115 3.89 -17.03 -15.72
CA GLY A 115 4.83 -17.06 -16.82
C GLY A 115 5.56 -15.75 -17.02
N CYS A 116 6.52 -15.77 -17.91
CA CYS A 116 7.28 -14.61 -18.33
C CYS A 116 7.51 -14.59 -19.84
N ILE A 117 7.66 -13.41 -20.39
CA ILE A 117 7.97 -13.17 -21.80
C ILE A 117 9.09 -12.17 -21.92
N VAL A 118 9.80 -12.22 -23.05
CA VAL A 118 10.86 -11.28 -23.40
C VAL A 118 10.25 -10.04 -24.01
N GLY A 119 10.59 -8.87 -23.49
CA GLY A 119 10.09 -7.57 -23.94
C GLY A 119 10.93 -7.01 -25.10
N ASP A 120 11.00 -7.72 -26.19
CA ASP A 120 11.66 -7.30 -27.42
C ASP A 120 10.71 -6.57 -28.39
N ASP A 121 11.22 -6.11 -29.52
CA ASP A 121 10.39 -5.44 -30.53
C ASP A 121 9.31 -6.36 -31.12
N ALA A 122 9.59 -7.66 -31.29
CA ALA A 122 8.63 -8.62 -31.81
C ALA A 122 7.42 -8.76 -30.88
N LEU A 123 7.62 -8.74 -29.55
CA LEU A 123 6.54 -8.73 -28.59
C LEU A 123 5.57 -7.56 -28.83
N PHE A 124 6.09 -6.35 -28.95
CA PHE A 124 5.26 -5.14 -28.96
C PHE A 124 4.70 -4.78 -30.34
N ILE A 125 5.40 -5.16 -31.42
CA ILE A 125 4.99 -4.84 -32.79
C ILE A 125 4.08 -5.92 -33.35
N ASP A 126 4.40 -7.19 -33.09
CA ASP A 126 3.77 -8.32 -33.76
C ASP A 126 2.85 -9.12 -32.82
N HIS A 127 3.39 -9.59 -31.68
CA HIS A 127 2.69 -10.60 -30.86
C HIS A 127 1.57 -10.01 -30.00
N ALA A 128 1.79 -8.87 -29.33
CA ALA A 128 0.77 -8.26 -28.50
C ALA A 128 -0.41 -7.74 -29.34
N PRO A 129 -0.21 -7.01 -30.45
CA PRO A 129 -1.31 -6.59 -31.32
C PRO A 129 -2.07 -7.78 -31.92
N ALA A 130 -1.36 -8.84 -32.36
CA ALA A 130 -1.98 -10.04 -32.90
C ALA A 130 -2.80 -10.84 -31.86
N ALA A 131 -2.47 -10.71 -30.58
CA ALA A 131 -3.24 -11.24 -29.46
C ALA A 131 -4.37 -10.30 -28.99
N GLY A 132 -4.51 -9.12 -29.59
CA GLY A 132 -5.45 -8.09 -29.11
C GLY A 132 -5.04 -7.45 -27.79
N PHE A 133 -3.77 -7.59 -27.39
CA PHE A 133 -3.26 -7.01 -26.16
C PHE A 133 -2.78 -5.57 -26.40
N PRO A 134 -3.32 -4.57 -25.69
CA PRO A 134 -2.96 -3.17 -25.94
C PRO A 134 -1.49 -2.89 -25.59
N VAL A 135 -0.85 -2.09 -26.43
CA VAL A 135 0.54 -1.61 -26.25
C VAL A 135 0.52 -0.09 -26.05
N ALA A 136 1.16 0.37 -25.00
CA ALA A 136 1.28 1.77 -24.65
C ALA A 136 2.70 2.28 -24.84
N GLN A 137 2.85 3.58 -25.05
CA GLN A 137 4.12 4.30 -25.23
C GLN A 137 4.15 5.58 -24.40
N GLY A 138 5.31 6.18 -24.26
CA GLY A 138 5.51 7.45 -23.59
C GLY A 138 5.63 7.34 -22.08
N VAL A 139 5.90 8.47 -21.44
CA VAL A 139 6.16 8.55 -20.00
C VAL A 139 4.87 8.32 -19.22
N VAL A 140 4.93 7.47 -18.21
CA VAL A 140 3.84 7.29 -17.24
C VAL A 140 4.00 8.32 -16.14
N THR A 141 3.05 9.23 -16.03
CA THR A 141 3.05 10.19 -14.91
C THR A 141 2.78 9.46 -13.59
N PRO A 142 3.34 9.93 -12.47
CA PRO A 142 3.16 9.29 -11.16
C PRO A 142 1.69 9.02 -10.81
N MET A 143 0.79 9.96 -11.08
CA MET A 143 -0.66 9.82 -10.80
C MET A 143 -1.36 8.74 -11.65
N ARG A 144 -0.81 8.40 -12.82
CA ARG A 144 -1.34 7.36 -13.71
C ARG A 144 -0.60 6.02 -13.57
N ARG A 145 0.40 5.96 -12.68
CA ARG A 145 1.17 4.73 -12.46
C ARG A 145 0.27 3.66 -11.84
N GLY A 146 0.22 2.51 -12.49
CA GLY A 146 -0.38 1.30 -11.92
C GLY A 146 0.35 0.87 -10.63
N ARG A 147 -0.28 0.03 -9.85
CA ARG A 147 0.32 -0.54 -8.64
C ARG A 147 0.16 -2.06 -8.63
N LEU A 148 1.20 -2.74 -8.19
CA LEU A 148 1.15 -4.19 -7.92
C LEU A 148 0.79 -4.45 -6.46
N TRP A 149 1.19 -3.56 -5.55
CA TRP A 149 0.88 -3.66 -4.14
C TRP A 149 -0.59 -3.33 -3.87
N GLU A 150 -1.10 -3.89 -2.81
CA GLU A 150 -2.44 -3.62 -2.29
C GLU A 150 -2.34 -3.06 -0.86
N PRO A 151 -3.25 -2.17 -0.45
CA PRO A 151 -3.43 -1.85 0.95
C PRO A 151 -3.88 -3.11 1.70
N SER A 152 -3.94 -3.07 3.00
CA SER A 152 -4.58 -4.15 3.76
C SER A 152 -6.05 -4.28 3.33
N ASP A 153 -6.55 -5.52 3.23
CA ASP A 153 -7.93 -5.80 2.77
C ASP A 153 -8.96 -5.03 3.60
N ASN A 154 -8.70 -4.88 4.88
CA ASN A 154 -9.57 -4.18 5.81
C ASN A 154 -9.61 -2.67 5.53
N VAL A 155 -8.45 -2.04 5.29
CA VAL A 155 -8.41 -0.61 4.92
C VAL A 155 -9.07 -0.39 3.57
N ALA A 156 -8.82 -1.27 2.59
CA ALA A 156 -9.49 -1.23 1.29
C ALA A 156 -11.02 -1.33 1.40
N ARG A 157 -11.51 -2.15 2.35
CA ARG A 157 -12.94 -2.37 2.59
C ARG A 157 -13.62 -1.24 3.34
N TRP A 158 -12.97 -0.71 4.38
CA TRP A 158 -13.63 0.17 5.34
C TRP A 158 -13.36 1.66 5.13
N LEU A 159 -12.18 2.05 4.64
CA LEU A 159 -11.88 3.46 4.42
C LEU A 159 -12.89 4.13 3.48
N PRO A 160 -13.30 3.52 2.33
CA PRO A 160 -14.35 4.10 1.49
C PRO A 160 -15.71 4.26 2.17
N LYS A 161 -16.06 3.35 3.10
CA LYS A 161 -17.32 3.44 3.85
C LYS A 161 -17.29 4.57 4.88
N VAL A 162 -16.14 4.79 5.52
CA VAL A 162 -15.91 5.93 6.41
C VAL A 162 -16.02 7.25 5.62
N GLU A 163 -15.41 7.32 4.45
CA GLU A 163 -15.48 8.48 3.56
C GLU A 163 -16.93 8.81 3.18
N ALA A 164 -17.72 7.80 2.85
CA ALA A 164 -19.14 7.98 2.53
C ALA A 164 -19.95 8.55 3.70
N ARG A 165 -19.62 8.18 4.95
CA ARG A 165 -20.25 8.74 6.16
C ARG A 165 -19.84 10.20 6.42
N MET A 166 -18.61 10.58 6.08
CA MET A 166 -18.12 11.95 6.28
C MET A 166 -18.83 12.98 5.39
N GLY A 167 -19.36 12.54 4.26
CA GLY A 167 -20.06 13.39 3.30
C GLY A 167 -19.13 14.31 2.46
N PRO A 168 -19.66 14.90 1.37
CA PRO A 168 -18.87 15.70 0.42
C PRO A 168 -18.22 16.95 1.02
N SER A 169 -18.87 17.58 2.00
CA SER A 169 -18.38 18.81 2.64
C SER A 169 -17.05 18.64 3.38
N SER A 170 -16.68 17.41 3.74
CA SER A 170 -15.43 17.09 4.43
C SER A 170 -14.19 17.13 3.55
N TRP A 171 -14.35 17.24 2.20
CA TRP A 171 -13.27 17.08 1.23
C TRP A 171 -12.72 18.40 0.67
N GLY A 172 -13.21 19.55 1.14
CA GLY A 172 -12.81 20.85 0.62
C GLY A 172 -13.12 21.03 -0.89
N ALA A 173 -12.60 22.09 -1.51
CA ALA A 173 -12.85 22.41 -2.91
C ALA A 173 -12.31 21.37 -3.93
N GLY A 174 -11.43 20.48 -3.51
CA GLY A 174 -10.81 19.44 -4.37
C GLY A 174 -11.61 18.13 -4.51
N GLY A 175 -12.71 17.96 -3.79
CA GLY A 175 -13.56 16.77 -3.85
C GLY A 175 -12.87 15.46 -3.46
N LEU A 176 -13.65 14.40 -3.31
CA LEU A 176 -13.15 13.02 -3.20
C LEU A 176 -12.68 12.56 -4.60
N LEU A 177 -11.45 12.13 -4.72
CA LEU A 177 -10.96 11.51 -5.95
C LEU A 177 -11.52 10.07 -6.03
N LEU A 178 -12.81 9.96 -6.38
CA LEU A 178 -13.45 8.68 -6.66
C LEU A 178 -13.01 8.21 -8.05
N GLU A 179 -11.79 7.70 -8.18
CA GLU A 179 -11.46 6.85 -9.29
C GLU A 179 -11.83 5.42 -8.94
N GLY A 180 -12.71 4.86 -9.76
CA GLY A 180 -13.13 3.48 -9.68
C GLY A 180 -11.93 2.55 -9.70
N ALA A 181 -11.90 1.59 -8.79
CA ALA A 181 -10.98 0.48 -8.87
C ALA A 181 -11.10 -0.17 -10.27
N GLY A 182 -10.07 -0.03 -11.08
CA GLY A 182 -9.88 -0.85 -12.28
C GLY A 182 -10.32 -0.31 -13.64
N ALA A 183 -10.62 0.97 -13.80
CA ALA A 183 -10.84 1.51 -15.16
C ALA A 183 -9.84 2.64 -15.44
N VAL A 184 -8.88 2.38 -16.30
CA VAL A 184 -8.10 3.42 -16.98
C VAL A 184 -9.07 4.12 -17.95
N PRO A 185 -9.35 5.43 -17.84
CA PRO A 185 -10.13 6.11 -18.88
C PRO A 185 -9.30 6.13 -20.17
N SER A 186 -9.81 5.46 -21.20
CA SER A 186 -9.32 5.62 -22.56
C SER A 186 -9.75 6.98 -23.08
N GLY A 187 -8.77 7.81 -23.45
CA GLY A 187 -8.93 8.88 -24.41
C GLY A 187 -9.44 10.21 -23.88
N ALA A 188 -8.51 11.11 -23.62
CA ALA A 188 -8.63 12.53 -24.00
C ALA A 188 -7.21 13.03 -24.26
N ASP A 189 -6.88 13.13 -25.54
CA ASP A 189 -5.70 13.85 -26.03
C ASP A 189 -5.88 15.32 -25.67
N GLY A 190 -5.07 15.77 -24.74
CA GLY A 190 -4.93 17.15 -24.36
C GLY A 190 -3.44 17.39 -24.10
N ASP A 191 -2.73 17.79 -25.17
CA ASP A 191 -1.38 18.31 -25.10
C ASP A 191 -1.36 19.56 -24.23
N GLY A 192 -0.96 19.37 -22.99
CA GLY A 192 -0.72 20.45 -22.04
C GLY A 192 0.60 20.16 -21.35
N ASP A 193 1.70 20.70 -21.92
CA ASP A 193 3.03 20.76 -21.29
C ASP A 193 2.97 21.63 -20.03
N GLY A 194 2.45 21.02 -18.96
CA GLY A 194 2.46 21.60 -17.62
C GLY A 194 3.67 21.06 -16.88
N GLU A 195 4.74 21.86 -16.80
CA GLU A 195 5.86 21.65 -15.88
C GLU A 195 5.31 21.28 -14.50
N GLY A 196 5.93 20.26 -13.86
CA GLY A 196 5.55 19.72 -12.55
C GLY A 196 5.53 20.79 -11.47
N GLY A 197 4.41 21.53 -11.38
CA GLY A 197 4.16 22.49 -10.34
C GLY A 197 4.10 21.77 -9.00
N GLU A 198 4.92 22.19 -8.04
CA GLU A 198 4.78 21.87 -6.63
C GLU A 198 3.30 22.15 -6.27
N GLY A 199 2.54 21.09 -6.00
CA GLY A 199 1.12 21.19 -5.68
C GLY A 199 0.93 22.25 -4.61
N ASP A 200 0.14 23.27 -4.93
CA ASP A 200 -0.11 24.43 -4.07
C ASP A 200 -0.52 23.97 -2.67
N ALA A 201 0.34 24.19 -1.69
CA ALA A 201 0.12 23.80 -0.30
C ALA A 201 -1.18 24.40 0.27
N GLY A 202 -1.73 25.46 -0.35
CA GLY A 202 -2.99 26.07 0.01
C GLY A 202 -4.22 25.21 -0.29
N THR A 203 -4.18 24.41 -1.36
CA THR A 203 -5.31 23.54 -1.76
C THR A 203 -5.43 22.29 -0.89
N GLU A 204 -4.37 21.88 -0.21
CA GLU A 204 -4.37 20.69 0.66
C GLU A 204 -4.86 20.96 2.09
N GLN A 205 -4.91 22.21 2.54
CA GLN A 205 -5.29 22.56 3.93
C GLN A 205 -6.73 22.17 4.30
N GLY A 206 -7.65 22.12 3.33
CA GLY A 206 -9.05 21.74 3.56
C GLY A 206 -9.29 20.22 3.60
N ARG A 207 -8.32 19.39 3.23
CA ARG A 207 -8.51 17.94 3.16
C ARG A 207 -8.47 17.28 4.53
N PRO A 208 -9.25 16.20 4.74
CA PRO A 208 -9.26 15.48 6.00
C PRO A 208 -7.89 14.84 6.29
N LEU A 209 -7.54 14.79 7.58
CA LEU A 209 -6.30 14.21 8.08
C LEU A 209 -6.54 12.80 8.60
N CYS A 210 -5.76 11.85 8.09
CA CYS A 210 -5.64 10.48 8.59
C CYS A 210 -4.30 10.29 9.30
N ILE A 211 -4.29 9.57 10.41
CA ILE A 211 -3.06 9.09 11.06
C ILE A 211 -2.95 7.59 10.83
N ASP A 212 -1.83 7.15 10.25
CA ASP A 212 -1.49 5.73 10.09
C ASP A 212 -0.45 5.35 11.16
N LEU A 213 -0.88 4.53 12.13
CA LEU A 213 -0.09 4.10 13.29
C LEU A 213 0.69 2.83 12.99
N GLY A 214 2.02 2.89 13.07
CA GLY A 214 2.88 1.77 12.69
C GLY A 214 2.84 1.54 11.18
N CYS A 215 2.97 2.59 10.39
CA CYS A 215 2.74 2.59 8.94
C CYS A 215 3.69 1.68 8.14
N GLY A 216 4.84 1.30 8.70
CA GLY A 216 5.85 0.50 8.02
C GLY A 216 6.29 1.12 6.70
N ALA A 217 6.15 0.39 5.57
CA ALA A 217 6.46 0.88 4.23
C ALA A 217 5.35 1.76 3.61
N GLY A 218 4.27 2.05 4.33
CA GLY A 218 3.27 3.05 3.98
C GLY A 218 2.25 2.64 2.93
N ARG A 219 1.96 1.35 2.71
CA ARG A 219 0.95 0.93 1.74
C ARG A 219 -0.42 1.52 2.04
N ASP A 220 -0.86 1.42 3.29
CA ASP A 220 -2.17 1.94 3.73
C ASP A 220 -2.17 3.48 3.72
N ALA A 221 -1.07 4.11 4.15
CA ALA A 221 -0.88 5.56 4.09
C ALA A 221 -0.97 6.10 2.64
N VAL A 222 -0.25 5.49 1.71
CA VAL A 222 -0.26 5.91 0.29
C VAL A 222 -1.62 5.62 -0.35
N TYR A 223 -2.27 4.51 0.01
CA TYR A 223 -3.63 4.24 -0.45
C TYR A 223 -4.62 5.32 0.00
N ALA A 224 -4.59 5.72 1.26
CA ALA A 224 -5.43 6.82 1.75
C ALA A 224 -5.10 8.15 1.04
N ALA A 225 -3.81 8.44 0.80
CA ALA A 225 -3.39 9.64 0.10
C ALA A 225 -3.86 9.68 -1.37
N LEU A 226 -3.86 8.55 -2.07
CA LEU A 226 -4.41 8.40 -3.42
C LEU A 226 -5.92 8.67 -3.44
N ARG A 227 -6.63 8.43 -2.35
CA ARG A 227 -8.05 8.74 -2.18
C ARG A 227 -8.31 10.19 -1.78
N GLY A 228 -7.27 10.98 -1.58
CA GLY A 228 -7.40 12.41 -1.26
C GLY A 228 -7.15 12.79 0.19
N TRP A 229 -6.81 11.85 1.07
CA TRP A 229 -6.46 12.14 2.44
C TRP A 229 -5.09 12.80 2.55
N ARG A 230 -4.93 13.69 3.50
CA ARG A 230 -3.60 13.97 4.07
C ARG A 230 -3.29 12.90 5.10
N VAL A 231 -2.11 12.33 5.05
CA VAL A 231 -1.76 11.20 5.90
C VAL A 231 -0.49 11.48 6.69
N LEU A 232 -0.62 11.45 8.01
CA LEU A 232 0.52 11.41 8.91
C LEU A 232 0.88 9.95 9.16
N ALA A 233 1.98 9.49 8.58
CA ALA A 233 2.44 8.12 8.63
C ALA A 233 3.48 7.97 9.75
N LEU A 234 3.10 7.34 10.87
CA LEU A 234 3.91 7.24 12.08
C LEU A 234 4.55 5.87 12.21
N ASP A 235 5.86 5.81 12.42
CA ASP A 235 6.60 4.58 12.71
C ASP A 235 7.90 4.91 13.48
N SER A 236 8.44 3.92 14.17
CA SER A 236 9.77 4.00 14.77
C SER A 236 10.88 3.56 13.81
N ASP A 237 10.56 2.77 12.77
CA ASP A 237 11.51 2.29 11.76
C ASP A 237 11.79 3.33 10.68
N ALA A 238 12.93 3.98 10.76
CA ALA A 238 13.38 4.95 9.76
C ALA A 238 13.46 4.36 8.34
N LYS A 239 13.77 3.06 8.18
CA LYS A 239 13.81 2.40 6.86
C LYS A 239 12.41 2.20 6.29
N GLY A 240 11.45 1.86 7.15
CA GLY A 240 10.03 1.80 6.78
C GLY A 240 9.53 3.15 6.28
N LEU A 241 9.80 4.22 7.05
CA LEU A 241 9.40 5.59 6.69
C LEU A 241 10.06 6.09 5.40
N ALA A 242 11.33 5.76 5.16
CA ALA A 242 11.98 6.08 3.89
C ALA A 242 11.27 5.42 2.70
N ARG A 243 10.88 4.13 2.84
CA ARG A 243 10.09 3.42 1.81
C ARG A 243 8.70 4.02 1.63
N CYS A 244 8.04 4.42 2.72
CA CYS A 244 6.76 5.13 2.68
C CYS A 244 6.88 6.43 1.86
N GLY A 245 7.90 7.24 2.11
CA GLY A 245 8.17 8.46 1.34
C GLY A 245 8.46 8.19 -0.14
N GLN A 246 9.25 7.15 -0.45
CA GLN A 246 9.53 6.72 -1.82
C GLN A 246 8.24 6.26 -2.53
N LEU A 247 7.44 5.42 -1.87
CA LEU A 247 6.18 4.95 -2.41
C LEU A 247 5.22 6.10 -2.72
N ALA A 248 5.11 7.07 -1.81
CA ALA A 248 4.30 8.27 -2.00
C ALA A 248 4.80 9.13 -3.18
N THR A 249 6.12 9.24 -3.36
CA THR A 249 6.74 9.96 -4.51
C THR A 249 6.43 9.25 -5.82
N VAL A 250 6.62 7.93 -5.87
CA VAL A 250 6.35 7.10 -7.05
C VAL A 250 4.90 7.25 -7.54
N HIS A 251 3.96 7.43 -6.61
CA HIS A 251 2.53 7.60 -6.92
C HIS A 251 2.06 9.06 -6.95
N GLY A 252 2.98 10.04 -6.93
CA GLY A 252 2.65 11.46 -7.05
C GLY A 252 1.90 12.07 -5.87
N VAL A 253 1.83 11.39 -4.73
CA VAL A 253 1.11 11.84 -3.54
C VAL A 253 2.02 12.22 -2.37
N ARG A 254 3.30 12.49 -2.64
CA ARG A 254 4.28 12.86 -1.59
C ARG A 254 3.84 14.09 -0.80
N HIS A 255 3.16 15.03 -1.44
CA HIS A 255 2.62 16.24 -0.81
C HIS A 255 1.46 15.98 0.17
N ARG A 256 0.87 14.79 0.12
CA ARG A 256 -0.21 14.32 1.01
C ARG A 256 0.26 13.33 2.07
N VAL A 257 1.49 12.86 2.03
CA VAL A 257 2.02 11.90 3.01
C VAL A 257 3.17 12.54 3.77
N ALA A 258 3.06 12.60 5.09
CA ALA A 258 4.10 13.06 5.99
C ALA A 258 4.61 11.86 6.82
N PRO A 259 5.70 11.19 6.41
CA PRO A 259 6.35 10.17 7.23
C PRO A 259 7.03 10.84 8.42
N VAL A 260 6.67 10.43 9.63
CA VAL A 260 7.22 10.99 10.87
C VAL A 260 7.73 9.87 11.76
N ARG A 261 8.97 9.97 12.18
CA ARG A 261 9.57 9.01 13.09
C ARG A 261 9.15 9.32 14.52
N VAL A 262 8.51 8.34 15.15
CA VAL A 262 8.09 8.41 16.55
C VAL A 262 8.06 7.03 17.18
N ASP A 263 8.57 6.90 18.39
CA ASP A 263 8.43 5.70 19.19
C ASP A 263 7.13 5.78 20.00
N LEU A 264 6.05 5.24 19.45
CA LEU A 264 4.72 5.26 20.06
C LEU A 264 4.64 4.46 21.36
N GLU A 265 5.61 3.59 21.66
CA GLU A 265 5.72 2.90 22.95
C GLU A 265 6.20 3.85 24.07
N LYS A 266 7.03 4.83 23.73
CA LYS A 266 7.62 5.79 24.67
C LYS A 266 6.88 7.11 24.74
N THR A 267 6.40 7.60 23.60
CA THR A 267 5.73 8.91 23.50
C THR A 267 4.30 8.83 24.05
N ALA A 268 3.92 9.79 24.84
CA ALA A 268 2.54 9.85 25.36
C ALA A 268 1.55 10.13 24.22
N PRO A 269 0.39 9.45 24.16
CA PRO A 269 -0.60 9.68 23.13
C PRO A 269 -1.00 11.16 22.97
N ALA A 270 -1.26 11.85 24.06
CA ALA A 270 -1.61 13.27 24.05
C ALA A 270 -0.51 14.15 23.43
N GLU A 271 0.76 13.82 23.63
CA GLU A 271 1.88 14.55 23.03
C GLU A 271 1.89 14.41 21.51
N VAL A 272 1.58 13.22 20.98
CA VAL A 272 1.47 12.96 19.54
C VAL A 272 0.38 13.82 18.93
N PHE A 273 -0.84 13.78 19.49
CA PHE A 273 -1.99 14.52 18.95
C PHE A 273 -1.83 16.04 19.11
N ASP A 274 -1.23 16.50 20.22
CA ASP A 274 -0.93 17.88 20.45
C ASP A 274 0.13 18.41 19.47
N ALA A 275 1.16 17.63 19.19
CA ALA A 275 2.17 17.97 18.19
C ALA A 275 1.56 18.05 16.77
N VAL A 276 0.67 17.12 16.40
CA VAL A 276 -0.07 17.16 15.13
C VAL A 276 -0.89 18.43 15.01
N SER A 277 -1.62 18.79 16.06
CA SER A 277 -2.51 19.97 16.04
C SER A 277 -1.76 21.30 15.95
N ARG A 278 -0.51 21.34 16.43
CA ARG A 278 0.33 22.56 16.42
C ARG A 278 1.26 22.68 15.23
N THR A 279 1.54 21.60 14.51
CA THR A 279 2.52 21.62 13.42
C THR A 279 1.83 21.86 12.07
N PRO A 280 2.24 22.88 11.32
CA PRO A 280 1.69 23.14 9.99
C PRO A 280 1.94 21.97 9.06
N TRP A 281 0.93 21.63 8.22
CA TRP A 281 1.02 20.52 7.28
C TRP A 281 2.28 20.58 6.39
N GLY A 282 2.57 21.75 5.81
CA GLY A 282 3.75 21.96 4.99
C GLY A 282 5.07 21.67 5.69
N SER A 283 5.15 21.87 7.01
CA SER A 283 6.34 21.52 7.81
C SER A 283 6.45 20.02 8.03
N LEU A 284 5.33 19.32 8.25
CA LEU A 284 5.29 17.86 8.37
C LEU A 284 5.72 17.17 7.08
N VAL A 285 5.28 17.66 5.94
CA VAL A 285 5.59 17.05 4.63
C VAL A 285 7.04 17.29 4.21
N ARG A 286 7.62 18.47 4.51
CA ARG A 286 8.98 18.81 4.09
C ARG A 286 10.09 18.12 4.89
N GLY A 287 9.82 17.67 6.10
CA GLY A 287 10.82 17.05 6.97
C GLY A 287 10.42 15.64 7.38
N CYS A 288 11.39 14.72 7.40
CA CYS A 288 11.32 13.60 8.35
C CYS A 288 11.56 14.25 9.73
N VAL A 289 10.49 14.64 10.39
CA VAL A 289 10.59 15.22 11.75
C VAL A 289 10.82 14.06 12.70
N ASP A 290 12.01 13.98 13.29
CA ASP A 290 12.25 13.14 14.45
C ASP A 290 11.57 13.80 15.65
N TRP A 291 10.52 13.20 16.12
CA TRP A 291 9.88 13.61 17.37
C TRP A 291 10.52 12.88 18.55
N ASP A 292 11.81 13.04 18.73
CA ASP A 292 12.46 12.61 19.97
C ASP A 292 11.96 13.47 21.13
N ALA A 293 11.38 12.81 22.10
CA ALA A 293 10.90 13.40 23.34
C ALA A 293 12.05 14.18 24.01
N GLY A 294 11.98 15.50 23.93
CA GLY A 294 12.93 16.39 24.61
C GLY A 294 13.50 17.54 23.78
N ALA A 295 13.45 17.50 22.46
CA ALA A 295 13.79 18.67 21.66
C ALA A 295 12.63 19.68 21.73
N GLY A 296 12.76 20.67 22.55
CA GLY A 296 11.76 21.72 22.78
C GLY A 296 11.21 22.25 21.46
N MET A 297 9.94 22.01 21.23
CA MET A 297 9.19 22.57 20.11
C MET A 297 9.37 24.07 20.10
N GLY A 298 9.87 24.60 18.97
CA GLY A 298 10.23 25.98 18.77
C GLY A 298 9.21 26.95 19.33
N LYS A 299 9.73 27.99 19.95
CA LYS A 299 8.99 29.08 20.60
C LYS A 299 7.84 29.58 19.73
N ARG A 300 6.68 29.78 20.38
CA ARG A 300 5.47 30.41 19.85
C ARG A 300 5.81 31.60 18.95
N GLY A 301 5.51 31.48 17.69
CA GLY A 301 5.46 32.61 16.78
C GLY A 301 4.29 32.42 15.83
N ALA A 302 3.35 33.35 15.86
CA ALA A 302 2.18 33.58 15.03
C ALA A 302 1.22 32.38 14.89
N GLU A 303 -0.07 32.64 14.94
CA GLU A 303 -1.19 31.69 14.70
C GLU A 303 -1.03 30.97 13.35
N VAL A 304 -0.26 29.92 13.33
CA VAL A 304 -0.18 29.03 12.16
C VAL A 304 -1.22 27.95 12.37
N SER A 305 -2.22 27.91 11.51
CA SER A 305 -3.20 26.84 11.43
C SER A 305 -2.45 25.51 11.40
N GLY A 306 -2.63 24.68 12.42
CA GLY A 306 -2.03 23.33 12.50
C GLY A 306 -2.50 22.42 11.34
N ALA A 307 -2.12 21.15 11.37
CA ALA A 307 -2.48 20.19 10.34
C ALA A 307 -4.01 19.97 10.17
N GLY A 308 -4.81 20.59 11.02
CA GLY A 308 -6.27 20.42 11.04
C GLY A 308 -6.73 19.20 11.86
N PRO A 309 -8.04 19.02 12.03
CA PRO A 309 -8.57 17.97 12.86
C PRO A 309 -8.32 16.57 12.24
N VAL A 310 -7.92 15.62 13.10
CA VAL A 310 -7.81 14.22 12.72
C VAL A 310 -9.20 13.67 12.46
N ARG A 311 -9.42 13.09 11.27
CA ARG A 311 -10.70 12.51 10.86
C ARG A 311 -10.66 11.00 10.74
N ALA A 312 -9.48 10.40 10.65
CA ALA A 312 -9.32 8.95 10.72
C ALA A 312 -8.03 8.56 11.44
N VAL A 313 -8.07 7.44 12.12
CA VAL A 313 -6.89 6.74 12.64
C VAL A 313 -6.93 5.33 12.09
N VAL A 314 -5.84 4.91 11.46
CA VAL A 314 -5.64 3.56 10.94
C VAL A 314 -4.53 2.88 11.72
N ALA A 315 -4.75 1.65 12.15
CA ALA A 315 -3.74 0.81 12.81
C ALA A 315 -3.83 -0.62 12.26
N VAL A 316 -2.85 -1.03 11.47
CA VAL A 316 -2.80 -2.35 10.86
C VAL A 316 -1.59 -3.13 11.38
N ARG A 317 -1.85 -4.25 12.07
CA ARG A 317 -0.79 -5.08 12.70
C ARG A 317 0.09 -4.30 13.68
N PHE A 318 -0.44 -3.22 14.20
CA PHE A 318 0.16 -2.38 15.24
C PHE A 318 -0.73 -2.43 16.49
N LEU A 319 -0.15 -2.66 17.67
CA LEU A 319 -0.86 -2.69 18.94
C LEU A 319 -0.09 -1.95 20.02
N GLN A 320 -0.65 -0.86 20.48
CA GLN A 320 -0.21 -0.12 21.65
C GLN A 320 -1.43 0.24 22.49
N ARG A 321 -1.64 -0.51 23.58
CA ARG A 321 -2.86 -0.44 24.40
C ARG A 321 -3.10 0.92 25.08
N ARG A 322 -2.02 1.60 25.49
CA ARG A 322 -2.14 2.94 26.08
C ARG A 322 -2.69 3.93 25.05
N LEU A 323 -2.22 3.84 23.80
CA LEU A 323 -2.72 4.66 22.71
C LEU A 323 -4.18 4.31 22.41
N ALA A 324 -4.51 3.03 22.25
CA ALA A 324 -5.89 2.58 22.00
C ALA A 324 -6.87 3.15 23.03
N ARG A 325 -6.53 3.07 24.33
CA ARG A 325 -7.35 3.60 25.43
C ARG A 325 -7.48 5.12 25.43
N SER A 326 -6.55 5.84 24.82
CA SER A 326 -6.59 7.30 24.77
C SER A 326 -7.35 7.86 23.56
N LEU A 327 -7.47 7.08 22.46
CA LEU A 327 -8.12 7.55 21.23
C LEU A 327 -9.56 8.02 21.43
N PRO A 328 -10.42 7.31 22.23
CA PRO A 328 -11.80 7.73 22.38
C PRO A 328 -11.97 9.16 22.93
N THR A 329 -11.05 9.61 23.77
CA THR A 329 -11.08 10.97 24.33
C THR A 329 -10.32 12.00 23.47
N LEU A 330 -9.29 11.57 22.74
CA LEU A 330 -8.43 12.45 21.95
C LEU A 330 -9.02 12.83 20.60
N LEU A 331 -9.83 11.96 20.00
CA LEU A 331 -10.35 12.19 18.68
C LEU A 331 -11.59 13.08 18.70
N PRO A 332 -11.73 14.01 17.74
CA PRO A 332 -12.91 14.87 17.66
C PRO A 332 -14.13 14.12 17.12
N THR A 333 -15.29 14.69 17.32
CA THR A 333 -16.54 14.29 16.69
C THR A 333 -16.37 14.18 15.16
N GLY A 334 -16.97 13.15 14.55
CA GLY A 334 -16.85 12.80 13.16
C GLY A 334 -15.54 12.12 12.78
N ALA A 335 -14.70 11.76 13.76
CA ALA A 335 -13.52 10.94 13.51
C ALA A 335 -13.87 9.44 13.49
N ALA A 336 -13.08 8.67 12.74
CA ALA A 336 -13.19 7.21 12.68
C ALA A 336 -11.89 6.55 13.13
N VAL A 337 -12.01 5.33 13.65
CA VAL A 337 -10.90 4.45 13.98
C VAL A 337 -11.07 3.14 13.23
N LEU A 338 -10.02 2.74 12.49
CA LEU A 338 -9.91 1.48 11.77
C LEU A 338 -8.74 0.72 12.38
N TRP A 339 -9.02 -0.30 13.19
CA TRP A 339 -7.98 -1.04 13.90
C TRP A 339 -8.03 -2.52 13.56
N PHE A 340 -6.94 -3.04 12.97
CA PHE A 340 -6.85 -4.42 12.52
C PHE A 340 -5.58 -5.05 13.09
N HIS A 341 -5.77 -5.98 14.03
CA HIS A 341 -4.63 -6.58 14.71
C HIS A 341 -4.87 -8.06 15.04
N PHE A 342 -3.78 -8.80 15.20
CA PHE A 342 -3.82 -10.20 15.58
C PHE A 342 -4.50 -10.41 16.93
N MET A 343 -5.31 -11.45 17.00
CA MET A 343 -6.03 -11.86 18.21
C MET A 343 -5.40 -13.10 18.84
N ARG A 344 -5.82 -13.38 20.07
CA ARG A 344 -5.55 -14.68 20.73
C ARG A 344 -5.98 -15.82 19.83
N GLY A 345 -5.11 -16.84 19.74
CA GLY A 345 -5.24 -17.93 18.78
C GLY A 345 -4.23 -17.84 17.63
N ALA A 346 -3.72 -16.65 17.32
CA ALA A 346 -2.69 -16.50 16.28
C ALA A 346 -1.39 -17.26 16.63
N GLU A 347 -1.05 -17.33 17.92
CA GLU A 347 0.07 -18.08 18.48
C GLU A 347 -0.06 -19.60 18.33
N LEU A 348 -1.29 -20.10 18.14
CA LEU A 348 -1.60 -21.53 18.02
C LEU A 348 -1.62 -22.01 16.55
N THR A 349 -1.49 -21.11 15.62
CA THR A 349 -1.48 -21.46 14.18
C THR A 349 -0.11 -21.98 13.74
N ALA A 350 -0.04 -22.54 12.52
CA ALA A 350 1.22 -23.01 11.94
C ALA A 350 2.27 -21.87 11.80
N VAL A 351 1.84 -20.62 11.67
CA VAL A 351 2.71 -19.44 11.64
C VAL A 351 3.27 -19.13 13.02
N GLY A 352 2.48 -19.33 14.09
CA GLY A 352 2.87 -19.18 15.48
C GLY A 352 3.33 -17.77 15.89
N ARG A 353 2.94 -16.72 15.16
CA ARG A 353 3.36 -15.33 15.42
C ARG A 353 2.24 -14.35 15.15
N PRO A 354 2.09 -13.25 15.95
CA PRO A 354 2.83 -12.98 17.18
C PRO A 354 2.56 -14.05 18.23
N ASN A 355 3.52 -14.33 19.12
CA ASN A 355 3.44 -15.40 20.11
C ASN A 355 3.39 -14.90 21.57
N LYS A 356 3.51 -13.62 21.79
CA LYS A 356 3.42 -13.01 23.13
C LYS A 356 2.02 -12.51 23.38
N ALA A 357 1.45 -12.88 24.53
CA ALA A 357 0.11 -12.43 24.91
C ALA A 357 -0.08 -10.90 24.82
N LYS A 358 0.93 -10.13 25.20
CA LYS A 358 0.89 -8.66 25.12
C LYS A 358 0.75 -8.12 23.69
N ASP A 359 1.14 -8.89 22.68
CA ASP A 359 1.11 -8.51 21.26
C ASP A 359 -0.15 -9.08 20.55
N LEU A 360 -1.16 -9.51 21.32
CA LEU A 360 -2.39 -10.08 20.81
C LEU A 360 -3.58 -9.41 21.49
N LEU A 361 -4.63 -9.11 20.74
CA LEU A 361 -5.89 -8.60 21.27
C LEU A 361 -6.74 -9.73 21.87
N GLU A 362 -7.42 -9.44 22.96
CA GLU A 362 -8.51 -10.26 23.46
C GLU A 362 -9.80 -9.96 22.67
N VAL A 363 -10.74 -10.89 22.68
CA VAL A 363 -12.06 -10.71 22.05
C VAL A 363 -12.79 -9.54 22.72
N GLY A 364 -13.26 -8.56 21.93
CA GLY A 364 -13.98 -7.40 22.41
C GLY A 364 -13.14 -6.39 23.21
N GLU A 365 -11.79 -6.52 23.23
CA GLU A 365 -10.92 -5.60 23.97
C GLU A 365 -11.07 -4.15 23.46
N LEU A 366 -11.10 -3.94 22.14
CA LEU A 366 -11.28 -2.62 21.57
C LEU A 366 -12.70 -2.08 21.79
N ARG A 367 -13.73 -2.93 21.65
CA ARG A 367 -15.11 -2.57 21.94
C ARG A 367 -15.26 -2.00 23.35
N GLN A 368 -14.73 -2.69 24.36
CA GLN A 368 -14.78 -2.23 25.75
C GLN A 368 -14.14 -0.85 25.95
N VAL A 369 -13.04 -0.59 25.22
CA VAL A 369 -12.34 0.70 25.28
C VAL A 369 -13.19 1.83 24.71
N PHE A 370 -13.86 1.61 23.58
CA PHE A 370 -14.62 2.65 22.90
C PHE A 370 -16.03 2.84 23.50
N GLU A 371 -16.69 1.78 23.97
CA GLU A 371 -17.98 1.87 24.66
C GLU A 371 -17.88 2.56 26.04
N ALA A 372 -16.67 2.62 26.62
CA ALA A 372 -16.46 3.34 27.89
C ALA A 372 -16.58 4.88 27.74
N GLU A 373 -16.49 5.40 26.51
CA GLU A 373 -16.62 6.82 26.21
C GLU A 373 -17.88 7.05 25.34
N PRO A 374 -18.73 8.03 25.69
CA PRO A 374 -19.95 8.28 24.95
C PRO A 374 -19.68 8.82 23.52
N GLY A 375 -20.65 8.60 22.62
CA GLY A 375 -20.62 9.15 21.27
C GLY A 375 -19.81 8.33 20.27
N TRP A 376 -19.51 7.05 20.55
CA TRP A 376 -18.88 6.14 19.60
C TRP A 376 -19.89 5.11 19.10
N ASP A 377 -20.09 5.06 17.77
CA ASP A 377 -20.80 3.98 17.07
C ASP A 377 -19.79 2.91 16.66
N ILE A 378 -19.95 1.69 17.18
CA ILE A 378 -19.12 0.53 16.82
C ILE A 378 -19.71 -0.09 15.56
N VAL A 379 -19.12 0.24 14.42
CA VAL A 379 -19.59 -0.20 13.10
C VAL A 379 -19.33 -1.68 12.85
N VAL A 380 -18.18 -2.17 13.31
CA VAL A 380 -17.80 -3.58 13.27
C VAL A 380 -16.82 -3.90 14.40
N ASP A 381 -16.94 -5.10 14.94
CA ASP A 381 -16.01 -5.69 15.90
C ASP A 381 -16.05 -7.21 15.72
N ASP A 382 -15.44 -7.66 14.63
CA ASP A 382 -15.47 -9.05 14.18
C ASP A 382 -14.08 -9.70 14.26
N ALA A 383 -14.08 -11.02 14.41
CA ALA A 383 -12.88 -11.83 14.23
C ALA A 383 -12.86 -12.38 12.80
N VAL A 384 -11.81 -12.04 12.05
CA VAL A 384 -11.60 -12.50 10.67
C VAL A 384 -10.38 -13.44 10.65
N THR A 385 -10.48 -14.54 9.92
CA THR A 385 -9.36 -15.47 9.74
C THR A 385 -8.60 -15.11 8.46
N LEU A 386 -7.31 -14.86 8.60
CA LEU A 386 -6.43 -14.64 7.44
C LEU A 386 -6.21 -15.95 6.66
N PRO A 387 -5.77 -15.88 5.38
CA PRO A 387 -5.47 -17.08 4.59
C PRO A 387 -4.45 -18.03 5.23
N ASP A 388 -3.59 -17.54 6.11
CA ASP A 388 -2.60 -18.32 6.86
C ASP A 388 -3.15 -18.90 8.18
N GLY A 389 -4.46 -18.79 8.42
CA GLY A 389 -5.18 -19.32 9.56
C GLY A 389 -5.16 -18.44 10.82
N ARG A 390 -4.43 -17.32 10.81
CA ARG A 390 -4.36 -16.45 12.00
C ARG A 390 -5.62 -15.60 12.17
N PRO A 391 -6.22 -15.53 13.37
CA PRO A 391 -7.31 -14.63 13.66
C PRO A 391 -6.82 -13.18 13.79
N VAL A 392 -7.61 -12.26 13.24
CA VAL A 392 -7.41 -10.82 13.29
C VAL A 392 -8.71 -10.16 13.74
N SER A 393 -8.62 -9.23 14.67
CA SER A 393 -9.74 -8.34 15.00
C SER A 393 -9.92 -7.34 13.84
N GLU A 394 -11.14 -7.26 13.33
CA GLU A 394 -11.60 -6.22 12.43
C GLU A 394 -12.47 -5.26 13.22
N PHE A 395 -11.91 -4.15 13.67
CA PHE A 395 -12.58 -3.15 14.48
C PHE A 395 -12.70 -1.82 13.75
N VAL A 396 -13.91 -1.31 13.64
CA VAL A 396 -14.18 0.04 13.11
C VAL A 396 -15.18 0.74 14.01
N ALA A 397 -14.82 1.95 14.44
CA ALA A 397 -15.70 2.80 15.21
C ALA A 397 -15.72 4.21 14.63
N VAL A 398 -16.84 4.89 14.72
CA VAL A 398 -17.03 6.28 14.27
C VAL A 398 -17.58 7.09 15.44
N ARG A 399 -17.01 8.28 15.67
CA ARG A 399 -17.51 9.20 16.67
C ARG A 399 -18.64 10.03 16.08
N ASP A 400 -19.87 9.79 16.54
CA ASP A 400 -21.04 10.51 16.05
C ASP A 400 -20.94 12.01 16.32
N SER A 401 -21.55 12.82 15.45
CA SER A 401 -21.81 14.22 15.75
C SER A 401 -22.78 14.26 16.93
N ALA A 402 -22.44 14.95 18.01
CA ALA A 402 -23.46 15.26 19.00
C ALA A 402 -24.57 16.05 18.29
N ASP A 403 -25.77 15.46 18.27
CA ASP A 403 -26.98 16.15 17.79
C ASP A 403 -27.22 17.47 18.56
#